data_72200bda960e44c024ae819cc4e5a024
#
_entry.id   72200bda960e44c024ae819cc4e5a024
#
_cell.length_a   1.000
_cell.length_b   1.000
_cell.length_c   1.000
_cell.angle_alpha   90.00
_cell.angle_beta   90.00
_cell.angle_gamma   90.00
#
_symmetry.space_group_name_H-M   'P 1'
#
loop_
_entity.id
_entity.type
_entity.pdbx_description
1 polymer ?
#
loop_
_entity_poly.entity_id
_entity_poly.type
_entity_poly.pdbx_seq_one_letter_code
_entity_poly.pdbx_strand_id
1 'polypeptide(L)'
;MLRFILLCLVAVCATAADYDILIRNARVIDGSGNPWFRADVGIRDGRIADVGRLHDRSGFRVIDAAGRVLAPGFIDVHTHIEGTVEKVPRGDNYILDGVTTVITGNCGGSEVKLSEWFPTIEKLGLGLNVGTLIGHNSVRREVMGSANRLATPEEIRKMQALVDSAMRDGAVGFSTGLIYTPGTYSNTEEVVALAKAAGKYGGVYASHVRDEGARVLQAIEEAITAGKAAGVPVQLSHFKIDNKGLWGNSTGSLALVEKYRREGVDVVVDQYPYDRSSTNLGITLPSWALADGLEATRKRLTDRSTRARIIDEMQTKLSGIGQKDYSYATVAGFEPDRSYDGKTISQIAAIQGKPKTVRGEIDTILEIIDKGGAQMVYHSMGEEDVERIMRYPNTAFASDGGIREFGIGHPHPRSYGTNARVLARFVREKNVLTLEDAIRRMTSLPARTFGLKERGFVRADMAADLVLFDPALVEDKATFAAPHQYSQGFDFVIVNGKIAVENSKPTDIRAGKVVRLQ
;
A
#
# COMPACT_ATOMS: atom_id res chain seq x y z
N MET A 1 37.62 -66.11 35.51
CA MET A 1 38.20 -64.95 34.81
C MET A 1 37.03 -64.18 34.18
N LEU A 2 36.54 -63.15 34.86
CA LEU A 2 35.42 -62.26 34.39
C LEU A 2 36.08 -61.04 33.73
N ARG A 3 35.87 -60.85 32.41
CA ARG A 3 36.34 -59.70 31.69
C ARG A 3 35.22 -58.59 31.77
N PHE A 4 35.49 -57.54 32.49
CA PHE A 4 34.70 -56.30 32.45
C PHE A 4 35.00 -55.52 31.18
N ILE A 5 34.00 -55.35 30.30
CA ILE A 5 34.09 -54.44 29.16
C ILE A 5 33.62 -53.08 29.65
N LEU A 6 34.54 -52.12 29.75
CA LEU A 6 34.27 -50.72 30.05
C LEU A 6 33.74 -50.04 28.78
N LEU A 7 32.44 -49.76 28.70
CA LEU A 7 31.84 -48.97 27.65
C LEU A 7 32.08 -47.48 27.98
N CYS A 8 33.02 -46.83 27.30
CA CYS A 8 33.16 -45.39 27.35
C CYS A 8 32.04 -44.73 26.52
N LEU A 9 31.01 -44.19 27.18
CA LEU A 9 30.08 -43.27 26.57
C LEU A 9 30.80 -41.93 26.29
N VAL A 10 31.14 -41.68 25.04
CA VAL A 10 31.55 -40.35 24.60
C VAL A 10 30.28 -39.50 24.49
N ALA A 11 30.01 -38.68 25.48
CA ALA A 11 28.99 -37.64 25.41
C ALA A 11 29.46 -36.60 24.39
N VAL A 12 28.94 -36.65 23.19
CA VAL A 12 29.06 -35.55 22.22
C VAL A 12 28.21 -34.40 22.76
N CYS A 13 28.82 -33.45 23.44
CA CYS A 13 28.21 -32.16 23.72
C CYS A 13 27.95 -31.49 22.37
N ALA A 14 26.75 -31.61 21.83
CA ALA A 14 26.33 -30.76 20.75
C ALA A 14 26.29 -29.31 21.30
N THR A 15 27.32 -28.52 20.98
CA THR A 15 27.29 -27.08 21.27
C THR A 15 26.12 -26.49 20.49
N ALA A 16 25.17 -25.89 21.19
CA ALA A 16 24.09 -25.17 20.54
C ALA A 16 24.68 -24.07 19.63
N ALA A 17 24.16 -23.94 18.43
CA ALA A 17 24.59 -22.89 17.53
C ALA A 17 24.32 -21.49 18.15
N ASP A 18 25.21 -20.53 17.92
CA ASP A 18 25.06 -19.17 18.43
C ASP A 18 23.83 -18.47 17.88
N TYR A 19 23.42 -18.82 16.64
CA TYR A 19 22.29 -18.20 15.93
C TYR A 19 21.41 -19.23 15.24
N ASP A 20 20.12 -18.90 15.08
CA ASP A 20 19.20 -19.67 14.22
C ASP A 20 19.62 -19.53 12.75
N ILE A 21 19.93 -18.30 12.32
CA ILE A 21 20.44 -17.95 11.00
C ILE A 21 21.66 -17.04 11.17
N LEU A 22 22.73 -17.35 10.46
CA LEU A 22 23.92 -16.51 10.34
C LEU A 22 24.12 -16.13 8.87
N ILE A 23 23.96 -14.85 8.55
CA ILE A 23 24.21 -14.29 7.21
C ILE A 23 25.62 -13.72 7.20
N ARG A 24 26.48 -14.24 6.33
CA ARG A 24 27.90 -13.84 6.23
C ARG A 24 28.17 -13.00 4.99
N ASN A 25 29.22 -12.20 5.05
CA ASN A 25 29.80 -11.47 3.91
C ASN A 25 28.81 -10.51 3.21
N ALA A 26 27.87 -9.91 3.94
CA ALA A 26 26.90 -9.00 3.36
C ALA A 26 27.42 -7.57 3.18
N ARG A 27 26.95 -6.88 2.14
CA ARG A 27 26.90 -5.41 2.09
C ARG A 27 25.62 -4.97 2.79
N VAL A 28 25.72 -4.51 4.03
CA VAL A 28 24.57 -4.11 4.82
C VAL A 28 24.19 -2.66 4.48
N ILE A 29 22.96 -2.45 4.01
CA ILE A 29 22.29 -1.15 3.94
C ILE A 29 21.27 -1.14 5.06
N ASP A 30 21.58 -0.45 6.15
CA ASP A 30 20.88 -0.59 7.43
C ASP A 30 19.50 0.11 7.50
N GLY A 31 19.07 0.75 6.43
CA GLY A 31 17.80 1.50 6.38
C GLY A 31 17.93 2.97 6.83
N SER A 32 19.09 3.42 7.30
CA SER A 32 19.28 4.81 7.74
C SER A 32 19.41 5.82 6.60
N GLY A 33 19.75 5.35 5.39
CA GLY A 33 20.16 6.18 4.25
C GLY A 33 21.65 6.48 4.21
N ASN A 34 22.43 5.97 5.17
CA ASN A 34 23.88 6.04 5.16
C ASN A 34 24.50 5.05 4.16
N PRO A 35 25.77 5.26 3.72
CA PRO A 35 26.47 4.30 2.90
C PRO A 35 26.51 2.89 3.50
N TRP A 36 26.50 1.87 2.65
CA TRP A 36 26.61 0.49 3.05
C TRP A 36 27.94 0.17 3.74
N PHE A 37 27.95 -0.85 4.58
CA PHE A 37 29.14 -1.39 5.23
C PHE A 37 29.17 -2.93 5.16
N ARG A 38 30.35 -3.54 5.28
CA ARG A 38 30.48 -4.99 5.33
C ARG A 38 30.25 -5.50 6.75
N ALA A 39 29.34 -6.47 6.88
CA ALA A 39 29.08 -7.15 8.15
C ALA A 39 28.47 -8.54 7.92
N ASP A 40 28.57 -9.36 8.97
CA ASP A 40 27.75 -10.53 9.18
C ASP A 40 26.56 -10.13 10.06
N VAL A 41 25.45 -10.87 9.94
CA VAL A 41 24.23 -10.64 10.74
C VAL A 41 23.77 -11.96 11.34
N GLY A 42 23.73 -12.02 12.67
CA GLY A 42 23.24 -13.16 13.45
C GLY A 42 21.77 -12.94 13.85
N ILE A 43 20.94 -13.93 13.59
CA ILE A 43 19.50 -13.92 13.92
C ILE A 43 19.25 -15.00 14.97
N ARG A 44 18.56 -14.64 16.07
CA ARG A 44 18.13 -15.55 17.13
C ARG A 44 16.73 -15.18 17.60
N ASP A 45 15.86 -16.16 17.81
CA ASP A 45 14.51 -15.98 18.35
C ASP A 45 13.66 -14.93 17.57
N GLY A 46 13.84 -14.89 16.24
CA GLY A 46 13.12 -13.98 15.37
C GLY A 46 13.62 -12.52 15.38
N ARG A 47 14.74 -12.25 16.08
CA ARG A 47 15.36 -10.92 16.17
C ARG A 47 16.77 -10.92 15.61
N ILE A 48 17.23 -9.76 15.18
CA ILE A 48 18.64 -9.51 14.88
C ILE A 48 19.38 -9.47 16.22
N ALA A 49 20.20 -10.47 16.49
CA ALA A 49 20.96 -10.54 17.73
C ALA A 49 22.23 -9.70 17.63
N ASP A 50 22.96 -9.85 16.53
CA ASP A 50 24.26 -9.20 16.34
C ASP A 50 24.44 -8.73 14.88
N VAL A 51 25.15 -7.61 14.71
CA VAL A 51 25.61 -7.07 13.42
C VAL A 51 27.09 -6.71 13.55
N GLY A 52 27.97 -7.35 12.79
CA GLY A 52 29.40 -7.07 12.88
C GLY A 52 30.27 -8.17 12.27
N ARG A 53 31.48 -8.37 12.79
CA ARG A 53 32.38 -9.47 12.41
C ARG A 53 32.08 -10.69 13.27
N LEU A 54 31.42 -11.69 12.68
CA LEU A 54 30.97 -12.89 13.38
C LEU A 54 31.65 -14.17 12.87
N HIS A 55 32.90 -14.06 12.37
CA HIS A 55 33.62 -15.18 11.72
C HIS A 55 33.81 -16.39 12.64
N ASP A 56 33.95 -16.18 13.97
CA ASP A 56 34.13 -17.27 14.96
C ASP A 56 32.79 -17.79 15.52
N ARG A 57 31.66 -17.31 15.01
CA ARG A 57 30.32 -17.70 15.45
C ARG A 57 29.73 -18.78 14.55
N SER A 58 28.82 -19.54 15.13
CA SER A 58 28.10 -20.61 14.45
C SER A 58 26.62 -20.25 14.24
N GLY A 59 26.04 -20.78 13.17
CA GLY A 59 24.60 -20.66 12.91
C GLY A 59 24.01 -22.03 12.59
N PHE A 60 22.79 -22.29 13.05
CA PHE A 60 22.07 -23.49 12.64
C PHE A 60 21.87 -23.52 11.12
N ARG A 61 21.52 -22.37 10.55
CA ARG A 61 21.53 -22.10 9.11
C ARG A 61 22.54 -21.02 8.79
N VAL A 62 23.49 -21.28 7.90
CA VAL A 62 24.45 -20.27 7.41
C VAL A 62 24.11 -19.93 5.96
N ILE A 63 24.00 -18.61 5.68
CA ILE A 63 23.79 -18.03 4.35
C ILE A 63 25.01 -17.18 4.00
N ASP A 64 25.72 -17.52 2.94
CA ASP A 64 26.77 -16.64 2.41
C ASP A 64 26.14 -15.62 1.45
N ALA A 65 26.12 -14.37 1.87
CA ALA A 65 25.64 -13.27 1.04
C ALA A 65 26.53 -13.03 -0.19
N ALA A 66 27.77 -13.50 -0.18
CA ALA A 66 28.73 -13.34 -1.29
C ALA A 66 28.85 -11.89 -1.79
N GLY A 67 28.78 -10.91 -0.87
CA GLY A 67 28.85 -9.49 -1.18
C GLY A 67 27.54 -8.87 -1.73
N ARG A 68 26.43 -9.61 -1.76
CA ARG A 68 25.10 -9.05 -2.09
C ARG A 68 24.60 -8.11 -1.00
N VAL A 69 23.59 -7.31 -1.33
CA VAL A 69 22.98 -6.35 -0.40
C VAL A 69 22.04 -7.06 0.55
N LEU A 70 22.27 -6.84 1.86
CA LEU A 70 21.32 -7.16 2.92
C LEU A 70 20.71 -5.86 3.44
N ALA A 71 19.39 -5.76 3.40
CA ALA A 71 18.63 -4.60 3.84
C ALA A 71 17.48 -5.03 4.77
N PRO A 72 16.85 -4.09 5.51
CA PRO A 72 15.59 -4.38 6.18
C PRO A 72 14.54 -4.82 5.16
N GLY A 73 13.64 -5.70 5.54
CA GLY A 73 12.48 -6.04 4.74
C GLY A 73 11.61 -4.81 4.47
N PHE A 74 11.08 -4.71 3.26
CA PHE A 74 10.33 -3.52 2.84
C PHE A 74 8.99 -3.42 3.56
N ILE A 75 8.58 -2.19 3.84
CA ILE A 75 7.33 -1.84 4.53
C ILE A 75 6.46 -1.05 3.56
N ASP A 76 5.41 -1.68 3.07
CA ASP A 76 4.43 -1.05 2.20
C ASP A 76 3.31 -0.44 3.05
N VAL A 77 3.29 0.87 3.12
CA VAL A 77 2.36 1.63 3.99
C VAL A 77 1.02 1.96 3.34
N HIS A 78 0.84 1.55 2.08
CA HIS A 78 -0.40 1.82 1.37
C HIS A 78 -0.87 0.61 0.59
N THR A 79 -1.75 -0.18 1.22
CA THR A 79 -2.27 -1.40 0.63
C THR A 79 -3.78 -1.56 0.85
N HIS A 80 -4.40 -2.46 0.07
CA HIS A 80 -5.81 -2.82 0.10
C HIS A 80 -5.92 -4.35 0.05
N ILE A 81 -5.73 -5.01 1.21
CA ILE A 81 -5.67 -6.47 1.29
C ILE A 81 -6.91 -7.10 1.90
N GLU A 82 -7.84 -6.30 2.43
CA GLU A 82 -9.09 -6.76 3.02
C GLU A 82 -9.88 -7.63 2.03
N GLY A 83 -10.41 -8.76 2.51
CA GLY A 83 -11.14 -9.73 1.69
C GLY A 83 -10.28 -10.58 0.76
N THR A 84 -8.99 -10.23 0.57
CA THR A 84 -8.04 -11.00 -0.26
C THR A 84 -6.98 -11.70 0.57
N VAL A 85 -6.57 -11.15 1.70
CA VAL A 85 -5.65 -11.81 2.63
C VAL A 85 -6.24 -13.11 3.20
N GLU A 86 -7.55 -13.17 3.36
CA GLU A 86 -8.26 -14.37 3.81
C GLU A 86 -8.20 -15.50 2.77
N LYS A 87 -8.12 -15.16 1.47
CA LYS A 87 -8.04 -16.13 0.36
C LYS A 87 -6.60 -16.55 0.06
N VAL A 88 -5.66 -15.62 0.13
CA VAL A 88 -4.24 -15.82 -0.21
C VAL A 88 -3.35 -15.29 0.90
N PRO A 89 -3.36 -15.90 2.11
CA PRO A 89 -2.69 -15.35 3.30
C PRO A 89 -1.15 -15.33 3.20
N ARG A 90 -0.54 -16.07 2.26
CA ARG A 90 0.90 -16.02 2.02
C ARG A 90 1.34 -14.71 1.38
N GLY A 91 0.52 -14.10 0.52
CA GLY A 91 0.83 -12.81 -0.09
C GLY A 91 2.04 -12.85 -1.02
N ASP A 92 2.15 -13.87 -1.89
CA ASP A 92 3.32 -14.12 -2.74
C ASP A 92 3.75 -12.91 -3.58
N ASN A 93 2.80 -12.14 -4.06
CA ASN A 93 3.07 -10.95 -4.86
C ASN A 93 3.82 -9.86 -4.06
N TYR A 94 3.69 -9.84 -2.73
CA TYR A 94 4.42 -8.93 -1.86
C TYR A 94 5.76 -9.51 -1.40
N ILE A 95 5.77 -10.75 -0.89
CA ILE A 95 7.03 -11.34 -0.38
C ILE A 95 8.08 -11.51 -1.48
N LEU A 96 7.65 -11.81 -2.71
CA LEU A 96 8.56 -11.88 -3.88
C LEU A 96 9.00 -10.51 -4.41
N ASP A 97 8.41 -9.40 -3.94
CA ASP A 97 8.85 -8.03 -4.17
C ASP A 97 9.66 -7.45 -2.97
N GLY A 98 10.09 -8.32 -2.04
CA GLY A 98 10.88 -7.95 -0.87
C GLY A 98 10.10 -7.36 0.30
N VAL A 99 8.77 -7.33 0.23
CA VAL A 99 7.91 -6.75 1.27
C VAL A 99 7.71 -7.77 2.40
N THR A 100 7.98 -7.34 3.62
CA THR A 100 7.78 -8.14 4.85
C THR A 100 6.67 -7.61 5.74
N THR A 101 6.25 -6.38 5.51
CA THR A 101 5.21 -5.72 6.30
C THR A 101 4.33 -4.86 5.40
N VAL A 102 3.02 -4.95 5.57
CA VAL A 102 2.03 -4.10 4.89
C VAL A 102 1.16 -3.36 5.91
N ILE A 103 0.78 -2.13 5.58
CA ILE A 103 -0.24 -1.38 6.28
C ILE A 103 -1.43 -1.22 5.34
N THR A 104 -2.56 -1.77 5.75
CA THR A 104 -3.83 -1.70 5.03
C THR A 104 -4.81 -0.73 5.68
N GLY A 105 -6.08 -0.75 5.29
CA GLY A 105 -7.05 0.21 5.82
C GLY A 105 -6.92 1.61 5.23
N ASN A 106 -6.30 1.74 4.06
CA ASN A 106 -6.04 3.01 3.39
C ASN A 106 -7.28 3.55 2.66
N CYS A 107 -7.21 4.80 2.22
CA CYS A 107 -8.26 5.49 1.43
C CYS A 107 -9.65 5.42 2.08
N GLY A 108 -9.71 5.40 3.41
CA GLY A 108 -10.96 5.36 4.17
C GLY A 108 -11.66 4.01 4.21
N GLY A 109 -11.11 2.98 3.57
CA GLY A 109 -11.67 1.62 3.55
C GLY A 109 -10.90 0.69 4.48
N SER A 110 -11.58 0.06 5.46
CA SER A 110 -10.97 -0.92 6.36
C SER A 110 -12.03 -1.86 6.95
N GLU A 111 -11.58 -2.91 7.61
CA GLU A 111 -12.40 -3.57 8.62
C GLU A 111 -12.62 -2.62 9.80
N VAL A 112 -13.80 -2.67 10.42
CA VAL A 112 -14.17 -1.80 11.55
C VAL A 112 -13.97 -2.51 12.88
N LYS A 113 -14.25 -3.82 12.95
CA LYS A 113 -14.16 -4.65 14.16
C LYS A 113 -12.82 -5.39 14.19
N LEU A 114 -11.75 -4.71 14.56
CA LEU A 114 -10.40 -5.27 14.52
C LEU A 114 -10.19 -6.38 15.56
N SER A 115 -10.89 -6.33 16.69
CA SER A 115 -10.90 -7.42 17.69
C SER A 115 -11.40 -8.77 17.14
N GLU A 116 -12.22 -8.75 16.09
CA GLU A 116 -12.69 -9.95 15.39
C GLU A 116 -11.79 -10.32 14.20
N TRP A 117 -11.35 -9.32 13.43
CA TRP A 117 -10.57 -9.51 12.21
C TRP A 117 -9.13 -9.96 12.47
N PHE A 118 -8.42 -9.36 13.41
CA PHE A 118 -7.03 -9.71 13.70
C PHE A 118 -6.86 -11.19 14.09
N PRO A 119 -7.62 -11.76 15.04
CA PRO A 119 -7.52 -13.19 15.34
C PRO A 119 -7.86 -14.07 14.15
N THR A 120 -8.77 -13.63 13.26
CA THR A 120 -9.15 -14.39 12.07
C THR A 120 -7.98 -14.52 11.11
N ILE A 121 -7.31 -13.42 10.75
CA ILE A 121 -6.18 -13.46 9.83
C ILE A 121 -4.93 -14.11 10.45
N GLU A 122 -4.66 -13.90 11.75
CA GLU A 122 -3.55 -14.57 12.44
C GLU A 122 -3.70 -16.09 12.40
N LYS A 123 -4.92 -16.60 12.55
CA LYS A 123 -5.23 -18.05 12.53
C LYS A 123 -5.00 -18.70 11.17
N LEU A 124 -5.06 -17.93 10.09
CA LEU A 124 -4.78 -18.41 8.73
C LEU A 124 -3.28 -18.66 8.48
N GLY A 125 -2.41 -18.08 9.30
CA GLY A 125 -0.97 -18.09 9.09
C GLY A 125 -0.58 -17.14 7.96
N LEU A 126 -0.09 -15.96 8.32
CA LEU A 126 0.31 -14.91 7.38
C LEU A 126 1.72 -15.14 6.85
N GLY A 127 1.95 -14.87 5.56
CA GLY A 127 3.30 -14.89 4.98
C GLY A 127 4.10 -13.63 5.31
N LEU A 128 3.43 -12.52 5.59
CA LEU A 128 3.99 -11.20 5.88
C LEU A 128 3.26 -10.54 7.06
N ASN A 129 3.87 -9.51 7.64
CA ASN A 129 3.26 -8.77 8.75
C ASN A 129 2.17 -7.83 8.25
N VAL A 130 1.08 -7.71 9.00
CA VAL A 130 -0.09 -6.89 8.64
C VAL A 130 -0.43 -5.93 9.77
N GLY A 131 -0.37 -4.62 9.49
CA GLY A 131 -0.99 -3.57 10.29
C GLY A 131 -2.16 -2.96 9.54
N THR A 132 -3.05 -2.23 10.22
CA THR A 132 -4.17 -1.55 9.56
C THR A 132 -4.44 -0.18 10.14
N LEU A 133 -4.93 0.70 9.28
CA LEU A 133 -5.59 1.94 9.67
C LEU A 133 -7.08 1.68 9.88
N ILE A 134 -7.75 2.49 10.69
CA ILE A 134 -9.22 2.54 10.72
C ILE A 134 -9.72 3.55 9.68
N GLY A 135 -10.58 3.09 8.76
CA GLY A 135 -11.03 3.85 7.61
C GLY A 135 -12.28 4.69 7.88
N HIS A 136 -12.21 5.98 7.57
CA HIS A 136 -13.32 6.93 7.67
C HIS A 136 -14.58 6.47 6.95
N ASN A 137 -14.45 6.04 5.69
CA ASN A 137 -15.59 5.66 4.85
C ASN A 137 -16.28 4.40 5.40
N SER A 138 -15.51 3.44 5.96
CA SER A 138 -16.06 2.26 6.62
C SER A 138 -16.82 2.64 7.90
N VAL A 139 -16.22 3.46 8.76
CA VAL A 139 -16.84 3.95 10.00
C VAL A 139 -18.10 4.77 9.69
N ARG A 140 -18.04 5.66 8.69
CA ARG A 140 -19.20 6.46 8.28
C ARG A 140 -20.33 5.60 7.73
N ARG A 141 -19.99 4.56 6.95
CA ARG A 141 -20.98 3.61 6.41
C ARG A 141 -21.65 2.80 7.51
N GLU A 142 -20.94 2.41 8.55
CA GLU A 142 -21.47 1.70 9.70
C GLU A 142 -22.53 2.52 10.45
N VAL A 143 -22.33 3.86 10.55
CA VAL A 143 -23.20 4.76 11.32
C VAL A 143 -24.31 5.36 10.46
N MET A 144 -24.03 5.70 9.20
CA MET A 144 -24.91 6.53 8.35
C MET A 144 -25.27 5.88 7.01
N GLY A 145 -24.74 4.69 6.70
CA GLY A 145 -24.86 4.11 5.37
C GLY A 145 -24.16 4.99 4.31
N SER A 146 -24.77 5.11 3.14
CA SER A 146 -24.27 5.93 2.03
C SER A 146 -25.02 7.27 1.87
N ALA A 147 -25.58 7.80 2.96
CA ALA A 147 -26.39 9.03 2.95
C ALA A 147 -25.55 10.25 2.52
N ASN A 148 -26.09 11.00 1.55
CA ASN A 148 -25.49 12.25 1.05
C ASN A 148 -25.95 13.45 1.91
N ARG A 149 -25.45 13.52 3.13
CA ARG A 149 -25.66 14.64 4.06
C ARG A 149 -24.53 14.72 5.06
N LEU A 150 -24.42 15.85 5.75
CA LEU A 150 -23.49 15.96 6.88
C LEU A 150 -23.95 15.08 8.05
N ALA A 151 -22.98 14.63 8.85
CA ALA A 151 -23.23 13.90 10.08
C ALA A 151 -23.76 14.84 11.18
N THR A 152 -24.70 14.35 11.97
CA THR A 152 -25.11 15.03 13.21
C THR A 152 -24.03 14.88 14.29
N PRO A 153 -24.04 15.75 15.32
CA PRO A 153 -23.09 15.61 16.44
C PRO A 153 -23.16 14.24 17.14
N GLU A 154 -24.32 13.60 17.17
CA GLU A 154 -24.47 12.26 17.74
C GLU A 154 -23.82 11.19 16.85
N GLU A 155 -24.01 11.28 15.53
CA GLU A 155 -23.36 10.37 14.57
C GLU A 155 -21.84 10.53 14.60
N ILE A 156 -21.32 11.76 14.73
CA ILE A 156 -19.88 11.99 14.92
C ILE A 156 -19.39 11.29 16.20
N ARG A 157 -20.11 11.39 17.31
CA ARG A 157 -19.73 10.67 18.55
C ARG A 157 -19.73 9.15 18.37
N LYS A 158 -20.70 8.60 17.64
CA LYS A 158 -20.74 7.16 17.33
C LYS A 158 -19.54 6.76 16.48
N MET A 159 -19.19 7.53 15.44
CA MET A 159 -18.00 7.30 14.62
C MET A 159 -16.70 7.40 15.44
N GLN A 160 -16.59 8.40 16.32
CA GLN A 160 -15.44 8.54 17.22
C GLN A 160 -15.28 7.32 18.14
N ALA A 161 -16.38 6.75 18.64
CA ALA A 161 -16.33 5.54 19.47
C ALA A 161 -15.84 4.31 18.69
N LEU A 162 -16.17 4.18 17.40
CA LEU A 162 -15.65 3.12 16.53
C LEU A 162 -14.15 3.30 16.27
N VAL A 163 -13.71 4.53 15.97
CA VAL A 163 -12.27 4.85 15.81
C VAL A 163 -11.52 4.54 17.10
N ASP A 164 -12.02 4.98 18.24
CA ASP A 164 -11.42 4.74 19.56
C ASP A 164 -11.32 3.23 19.89
N SER A 165 -12.35 2.45 19.54
CA SER A 165 -12.31 0.98 19.69
C SER A 165 -11.22 0.35 18.82
N ALA A 166 -11.17 0.69 17.53
CA ALA A 166 -10.18 0.15 16.61
C ALA A 166 -8.74 0.52 17.02
N MET A 167 -8.52 1.73 17.54
CA MET A 167 -7.21 2.14 18.06
C MET A 167 -6.81 1.34 19.29
N ARG A 168 -7.73 1.05 20.21
CA ARG A 168 -7.47 0.15 21.37
C ARG A 168 -7.15 -1.27 20.94
N ASP A 169 -7.75 -1.74 19.86
CA ASP A 169 -7.48 -3.07 19.30
C ASP A 169 -6.12 -3.13 18.58
N GLY A 170 -5.48 -1.98 18.33
CA GLY A 170 -4.13 -1.87 17.79
C GLY A 170 -4.04 -1.33 16.35
N ALA A 171 -5.06 -0.62 15.84
CA ALA A 171 -4.92 0.13 14.60
C ALA A 171 -3.74 1.10 14.68
N VAL A 172 -2.99 1.27 13.58
CA VAL A 172 -1.80 2.14 13.55
C VAL A 172 -2.14 3.62 13.25
N GLY A 173 -3.41 3.91 13.00
CA GLY A 173 -3.88 5.26 12.73
C GLY A 173 -5.24 5.28 12.07
N PHE A 174 -5.57 6.42 11.46
CA PHE A 174 -6.85 6.71 10.82
C PHE A 174 -6.65 7.09 9.35
N SER A 175 -7.52 6.64 8.45
CA SER A 175 -7.43 7.00 7.04
C SER A 175 -8.72 7.64 6.51
N THR A 176 -8.58 8.49 5.49
CA THR A 176 -9.70 9.03 4.71
C THR A 176 -9.55 8.75 3.23
N GLY A 177 -10.69 8.64 2.53
CA GLY A 177 -10.78 8.63 1.08
C GLY A 177 -11.88 9.61 0.65
N LEU A 178 -11.54 10.91 0.63
CA LEU A 178 -12.51 11.99 0.52
C LEU A 178 -13.04 12.19 -0.90
N ILE A 179 -12.51 11.49 -1.89
CA ILE A 179 -13.08 11.41 -3.24
C ILE A 179 -14.17 10.33 -3.32
N TYR A 180 -14.15 9.35 -2.44
CA TYR A 180 -15.06 8.20 -2.47
C TYR A 180 -16.30 8.40 -1.61
N THR A 181 -17.42 7.78 -2.02
CA THR A 181 -18.64 7.73 -1.22
C THR A 181 -18.49 6.68 -0.09
N PRO A 182 -18.95 6.96 1.13
CA PRO A 182 -19.64 8.16 1.59
C PRO A 182 -18.72 9.27 2.12
N GLY A 183 -17.40 9.11 2.14
CA GLY A 183 -16.44 10.09 2.67
C GLY A 183 -16.52 11.46 1.99
N THR A 184 -16.83 11.48 0.70
CA THR A 184 -16.98 12.72 -0.08
C THR A 184 -18.10 13.64 0.43
N TYR A 185 -19.06 13.12 1.20
CA TYR A 185 -20.16 13.89 1.77
C TYR A 185 -19.85 14.50 3.13
N SER A 186 -18.65 14.23 3.69
CA SER A 186 -18.20 14.82 4.95
C SER A 186 -17.61 16.22 4.75
N ASN A 187 -17.60 16.98 5.83
CA ASN A 187 -16.85 18.22 5.95
C ASN A 187 -15.52 18.01 6.71
N THR A 188 -14.68 19.02 6.74
CA THR A 188 -13.38 18.98 7.40
C THR A 188 -13.51 18.80 8.91
N GLU A 189 -14.56 19.35 9.55
CA GLU A 189 -14.81 19.25 10.98
C GLU A 189 -15.06 17.80 11.42
N GLU A 190 -15.79 17.01 10.62
CA GLU A 190 -15.98 15.57 10.84
C GLU A 190 -14.64 14.84 10.78
N VAL A 191 -13.82 15.10 9.76
CA VAL A 191 -12.50 14.50 9.59
C VAL A 191 -11.59 14.81 10.79
N VAL A 192 -11.53 16.08 11.20
CA VAL A 192 -10.76 16.53 12.38
C VAL A 192 -11.21 15.82 13.65
N ALA A 193 -12.53 15.69 13.86
CA ALA A 193 -13.07 15.05 15.04
C ALA A 193 -12.64 13.58 15.15
N LEU A 194 -12.62 12.86 14.03
CA LEU A 194 -12.21 11.44 13.98
C LEU A 194 -10.69 11.28 14.04
N ALA A 195 -9.93 12.12 13.36
CA ALA A 195 -8.48 12.14 13.45
C ALA A 195 -7.99 12.40 14.87
N LYS A 196 -8.66 13.30 15.62
CA LYS A 196 -8.39 13.53 17.05
C LYS A 196 -8.63 12.29 17.92
N ALA A 197 -9.62 11.45 17.58
CA ALA A 197 -9.86 10.22 18.31
C ALA A 197 -8.68 9.24 18.14
N ALA A 198 -8.16 9.09 16.91
CA ALA A 198 -6.96 8.30 16.65
C ALA A 198 -5.68 8.91 17.26
N GLY A 199 -5.57 10.24 17.25
CA GLY A 199 -4.43 10.98 17.79
C GLY A 199 -4.18 10.77 19.28
N LYS A 200 -5.22 10.44 20.08
CA LYS A 200 -5.06 10.08 21.51
C LYS A 200 -4.12 8.91 21.74
N TYR A 201 -3.96 8.07 20.75
CA TYR A 201 -3.13 6.86 20.79
C TYR A 201 -1.78 7.04 20.08
N GLY A 202 -1.52 8.21 19.49
CA GLY A 202 -0.32 8.46 18.70
C GLY A 202 -0.37 7.89 17.26
N GLY A 203 -1.57 7.60 16.76
CA GLY A 203 -1.77 7.09 15.41
C GLY A 203 -1.53 8.15 14.32
N VAL A 204 -1.19 7.69 13.11
CA VAL A 204 -1.02 8.55 11.93
C VAL A 204 -2.37 8.88 11.28
N TYR A 205 -2.45 10.02 10.59
CA TYR A 205 -3.56 10.33 9.68
C TYR A 205 -3.10 10.20 8.23
N ALA A 206 -3.64 9.21 7.50
CA ALA A 206 -3.37 8.99 6.08
C ALA A 206 -4.57 9.45 5.23
N SER A 207 -4.33 10.23 4.18
CA SER A 207 -5.41 10.82 3.39
C SER A 207 -5.25 10.63 1.89
N HIS A 208 -6.18 9.87 1.28
CA HIS A 208 -6.57 10.12 -0.10
C HIS A 208 -7.38 11.41 -0.12
N VAL A 209 -6.80 12.46 -0.64
CA VAL A 209 -7.35 13.81 -0.58
C VAL A 209 -8.64 13.95 -1.39
N ARG A 210 -9.40 15.02 -1.14
CA ARG A 210 -10.71 15.24 -1.74
C ARG A 210 -10.70 15.47 -3.25
N ASP A 211 -9.59 15.99 -3.78
CA ASP A 211 -9.42 16.30 -5.21
C ASP A 211 -7.93 16.21 -5.55
N GLU A 212 -7.58 15.36 -6.49
CA GLU A 212 -6.19 15.17 -6.96
C GLU A 212 -5.93 15.91 -8.28
N GLY A 213 -6.92 16.65 -8.74
CA GLY A 213 -6.91 17.38 -10.01
C GLY A 213 -6.94 18.89 -9.84
N ALA A 214 -8.04 19.53 -10.27
CA ALA A 214 -8.13 20.99 -10.38
C ALA A 214 -8.02 21.73 -9.04
N ARG A 215 -8.40 21.10 -7.93
CA ARG A 215 -8.33 21.66 -6.58
C ARG A 215 -7.34 20.93 -5.68
N VAL A 216 -6.30 20.32 -6.26
CA VAL A 216 -5.33 19.50 -5.52
C VAL A 216 -4.66 20.28 -4.39
N LEU A 217 -4.32 21.55 -4.57
CA LEU A 217 -3.67 22.36 -3.52
C LEU A 217 -4.61 22.59 -2.32
N GLN A 218 -5.88 22.89 -2.55
CA GLN A 218 -6.87 23.05 -1.48
C GLN A 218 -7.10 21.72 -0.74
N ALA A 219 -7.15 20.62 -1.48
CA ALA A 219 -7.35 19.29 -0.90
C ALA A 219 -6.15 18.83 -0.06
N ILE A 220 -4.92 19.12 -0.49
CA ILE A 220 -3.70 18.90 0.29
C ILE A 220 -3.72 19.74 1.57
N GLU A 221 -4.07 21.03 1.46
CA GLU A 221 -4.17 21.92 2.61
C GLU A 221 -5.24 21.48 3.61
N GLU A 222 -6.41 21.00 3.13
CA GLU A 222 -7.46 20.39 3.98
C GLU A 222 -6.89 19.23 4.79
N ALA A 223 -6.20 18.27 4.13
CA ALA A 223 -5.67 17.09 4.80
C ALA A 223 -4.60 17.44 5.83
N ILE A 224 -3.66 18.32 5.48
CA ILE A 224 -2.59 18.74 6.41
C ILE A 224 -3.19 19.51 7.59
N THR A 225 -4.15 20.41 7.35
CA THR A 225 -4.81 21.18 8.40
C THR A 225 -5.58 20.26 9.36
N ALA A 226 -6.25 19.23 8.84
CA ALA A 226 -6.96 18.24 9.66
C ALA A 226 -6.00 17.49 10.59
N GLY A 227 -4.87 17.02 10.07
CA GLY A 227 -3.85 16.34 10.89
C GLY A 227 -3.19 17.27 11.89
N LYS A 228 -2.85 18.51 11.50
CA LYS A 228 -2.33 19.56 12.40
C LYS A 228 -3.30 19.84 13.55
N ALA A 229 -4.59 19.99 13.25
CA ALA A 229 -5.62 20.21 14.26
C ALA A 229 -5.84 19.00 15.19
N ALA A 230 -5.53 17.79 14.71
CA ALA A 230 -5.58 16.56 15.49
C ALA A 230 -4.28 16.29 16.26
N GLY A 231 -3.17 16.98 15.95
CA GLY A 231 -1.87 16.78 16.59
C GLY A 231 -1.19 15.47 16.20
N VAL A 232 -1.40 15.00 14.96
CA VAL A 232 -0.90 13.72 14.45
C VAL A 232 0.01 13.90 13.24
N PRO A 233 0.95 12.97 12.98
CA PRO A 233 1.64 12.91 11.69
C PRO A 233 0.65 12.72 10.54
N VAL A 234 0.94 13.32 9.39
CA VAL A 234 0.10 13.24 8.19
C VAL A 234 0.83 12.48 7.10
N GLN A 235 0.19 11.48 6.51
CA GLN A 235 0.59 10.89 5.25
C GLN A 235 -0.37 11.27 4.15
N LEU A 236 0.11 11.97 3.13
CA LEU A 236 -0.66 12.22 1.91
C LEU A 236 -0.51 11.02 0.99
N SER A 237 -1.60 10.30 0.80
CA SER A 237 -1.65 9.02 0.10
C SER A 237 -1.40 9.17 -1.39
N HIS A 238 -0.61 8.24 -2.00
CA HIS A 238 -0.35 8.12 -3.44
C HIS A 238 -0.27 9.47 -4.16
N PHE A 239 0.58 10.36 -3.63
CA PHE A 239 0.69 11.77 -3.98
C PHE A 239 0.89 11.98 -5.49
N LYS A 240 -0.03 12.69 -6.13
CA LYS A 240 -0.05 12.90 -7.58
C LYS A 240 -0.85 14.13 -8.00
N ILE A 241 -0.82 14.41 -9.30
CA ILE A 241 -1.75 15.30 -10.00
C ILE A 241 -2.49 14.45 -11.04
N ASP A 242 -3.76 14.17 -10.76
CA ASP A 242 -4.66 13.38 -11.61
C ASP A 242 -5.49 14.30 -12.53
N ASN A 243 -4.80 15.11 -13.32
CA ASN A 243 -5.42 15.95 -14.34
C ASN A 243 -4.40 16.19 -15.45
N LYS A 244 -4.69 15.68 -16.64
CA LYS A 244 -3.77 15.76 -17.77
C LYS A 244 -3.43 17.20 -18.16
N GLY A 245 -4.38 18.14 -17.99
CA GLY A 245 -4.15 19.57 -18.25
C GLY A 245 -3.21 20.25 -17.25
N LEU A 246 -2.92 19.58 -16.12
CA LEU A 246 -2.07 20.08 -15.04
C LEU A 246 -0.78 19.27 -14.84
N TRP A 247 -0.49 18.28 -15.68
CA TRP A 247 0.76 17.53 -15.59
C TRP A 247 1.97 18.47 -15.66
N GLY A 248 3.02 18.16 -14.91
CA GLY A 248 4.20 19.00 -14.75
C GLY A 248 4.14 19.96 -13.55
N ASN A 249 2.98 20.12 -12.89
CA ASN A 249 2.77 21.12 -11.83
C ASN A 249 2.98 20.61 -10.39
N SER A 250 3.51 19.39 -10.19
CA SER A 250 3.74 18.85 -8.83
C SER A 250 4.73 19.69 -7.99
N THR A 251 5.48 20.61 -8.59
CA THR A 251 6.32 21.57 -7.85
C THR A 251 5.50 22.40 -6.86
N GLY A 252 4.31 22.87 -7.25
CA GLY A 252 3.42 23.64 -6.37
C GLY A 252 2.89 22.82 -5.21
N SER A 253 2.48 21.57 -5.45
CA SER A 253 1.98 20.69 -4.40
C SER A 253 3.08 20.29 -3.41
N LEU A 254 4.30 20.00 -3.87
CA LEU A 254 5.45 19.74 -3.00
C LEU A 254 5.88 20.98 -2.20
N ALA A 255 5.85 22.18 -2.80
CA ALA A 255 6.13 23.42 -2.10
C ALA A 255 5.14 23.70 -0.96
N LEU A 256 3.87 23.33 -1.14
CA LEU A 256 2.86 23.42 -0.09
C LEU A 256 3.15 22.46 1.08
N VAL A 257 3.53 21.22 0.79
CA VAL A 257 3.97 20.25 1.80
C VAL A 257 5.17 20.78 2.58
N GLU A 258 6.19 21.32 1.91
CA GLU A 258 7.37 21.88 2.56
C GLU A 258 7.07 23.13 3.39
N LYS A 259 6.11 23.95 2.98
CA LYS A 259 5.63 25.08 3.80
C LYS A 259 5.17 24.57 5.18
N TYR A 260 4.28 23.59 5.21
CA TYR A 260 3.74 23.05 6.46
C TYR A 260 4.78 22.29 7.29
N ARG A 261 5.71 21.58 6.63
CA ARG A 261 6.83 20.97 7.34
C ARG A 261 7.71 21.98 8.06
N ARG A 262 8.01 23.12 7.42
CA ARG A 262 8.74 24.23 8.05
C ARG A 262 7.97 24.86 9.22
N GLU A 263 6.65 24.77 9.22
CA GLU A 263 5.78 25.17 10.35
C GLU A 263 5.73 24.10 11.47
N GLY A 264 6.49 23.02 11.33
CA GLY A 264 6.59 21.95 12.35
C GLY A 264 5.53 20.85 12.23
N VAL A 265 4.76 20.81 11.15
CA VAL A 265 3.83 19.69 10.90
C VAL A 265 4.60 18.51 10.31
N ASP A 266 4.49 17.32 10.91
CA ASP A 266 5.11 16.12 10.35
C ASP A 266 4.26 15.59 9.18
N VAL A 267 4.71 15.88 7.95
CA VAL A 267 4.03 15.47 6.71
C VAL A 267 4.96 14.60 5.88
N VAL A 268 4.47 13.44 5.50
CA VAL A 268 5.10 12.49 4.57
C VAL A 268 4.15 12.27 3.41
N VAL A 269 4.67 11.98 2.22
CA VAL A 269 3.85 11.55 1.09
C VAL A 269 4.19 10.10 0.76
N ASP A 270 3.25 9.32 0.23
CA ASP A 270 3.57 8.04 -0.39
C ASP A 270 3.34 8.07 -1.90
N GLN A 271 3.99 7.16 -2.61
CA GLN A 271 3.95 7.09 -4.08
C GLN A 271 4.24 5.69 -4.57
N TYR A 272 3.53 5.27 -5.63
CA TYR A 272 3.93 4.13 -6.48
C TYR A 272 4.65 4.60 -7.76
N PRO A 273 5.60 3.80 -8.29
CA PRO A 273 6.49 4.22 -9.39
C PRO A 273 5.87 4.00 -10.79
N TYR A 274 4.63 4.45 -11.02
CA TYR A 274 3.88 4.27 -12.26
C TYR A 274 3.12 5.54 -12.65
N ASP A 275 2.80 5.67 -13.93
CA ASP A 275 2.04 6.78 -14.54
C ASP A 275 0.52 6.55 -14.59
N ARG A 276 0.07 5.42 -14.03
CA ARG A 276 -1.36 5.04 -13.98
C ARG A 276 -1.81 4.82 -12.56
N SER A 277 -3.07 5.13 -12.29
CA SER A 277 -3.76 4.83 -11.05
C SER A 277 -4.70 3.62 -11.21
N SER A 278 -5.20 3.10 -10.10
CA SER A 278 -6.23 2.06 -10.14
C SER A 278 -7.24 2.27 -9.04
N THR A 279 -8.52 2.37 -9.44
CA THR A 279 -9.65 2.50 -8.51
C THR A 279 -10.95 2.07 -9.20
N ASN A 280 -12.10 2.21 -8.53
CA ASN A 280 -13.40 1.79 -9.05
C ASN A 280 -13.93 2.72 -10.15
N LEU A 281 -14.79 2.18 -11.03
CA LEU A 281 -15.40 2.91 -12.15
C LEU A 281 -16.33 4.04 -11.69
N GLY A 282 -16.87 3.95 -10.48
CA GLY A 282 -17.80 4.94 -9.92
C GLY A 282 -17.23 6.36 -9.81
N ILE A 283 -15.88 6.49 -9.76
CA ILE A 283 -15.25 7.82 -9.73
C ILE A 283 -15.53 8.64 -10.99
N THR A 284 -15.94 8.04 -12.08
CA THR A 284 -16.27 8.76 -13.31
C THR A 284 -17.62 9.45 -13.24
N LEU A 285 -18.51 9.00 -12.35
CA LEU A 285 -19.83 9.61 -12.12
C LEU A 285 -19.73 10.81 -11.17
N PRO A 286 -20.71 11.73 -11.20
CA PRO A 286 -20.89 12.68 -10.13
C PRO A 286 -21.26 11.94 -8.82
N SER A 287 -20.68 12.35 -7.68
CA SER A 287 -20.83 11.62 -6.41
C SER A 287 -22.28 11.49 -5.95
N TRP A 288 -23.11 12.51 -6.20
CA TRP A 288 -24.53 12.47 -5.83
C TRP A 288 -25.30 11.33 -6.53
N ALA A 289 -24.84 10.90 -7.73
CA ALA A 289 -25.48 9.80 -8.46
C ALA A 289 -25.29 8.44 -7.74
N LEU A 290 -24.25 8.31 -6.91
CA LEU A 290 -23.92 7.11 -6.13
C LEU A 290 -24.47 7.14 -4.70
N ALA A 291 -25.18 8.21 -4.30
CA ALA A 291 -25.76 8.32 -2.98
C ALA A 291 -26.79 7.22 -2.70
N ASP A 292 -26.91 6.84 -1.44
CA ASP A 292 -27.89 5.86 -0.92
C ASP A 292 -27.76 4.44 -1.48
N GLY A 293 -26.60 4.14 -2.11
CA GLY A 293 -26.24 2.79 -2.57
C GLY A 293 -26.70 2.42 -3.98
N LEU A 294 -26.40 1.16 -4.37
CA LEU A 294 -26.55 0.70 -5.76
C LEU A 294 -28.02 0.75 -6.26
N GLU A 295 -28.99 0.38 -5.43
CA GLU A 295 -30.40 0.38 -5.84
C GLU A 295 -30.92 1.80 -6.11
N ALA A 296 -30.51 2.76 -5.31
CA ALA A 296 -30.84 4.17 -5.55
C ALA A 296 -30.13 4.71 -6.81
N THR A 297 -28.90 4.28 -7.06
CA THR A 297 -28.16 4.59 -8.29
C THR A 297 -28.90 4.03 -9.51
N ARG A 298 -29.34 2.78 -9.49
CA ARG A 298 -30.12 2.17 -10.57
C ARG A 298 -31.39 2.93 -10.87
N LYS A 299 -32.14 3.35 -9.85
CA LYS A 299 -33.33 4.20 -10.03
C LYS A 299 -33.00 5.53 -10.72
N ARG A 300 -31.87 6.17 -10.36
CA ARG A 300 -31.39 7.39 -11.03
C ARG A 300 -31.02 7.15 -12.48
N LEU A 301 -30.44 5.99 -12.81
CA LEU A 301 -30.08 5.61 -14.18
C LEU A 301 -31.27 5.27 -15.06
N THR A 302 -32.41 4.87 -14.50
CA THR A 302 -33.65 4.59 -15.24
C THR A 302 -34.51 5.85 -15.43
N ASP A 303 -34.41 6.85 -14.57
CA ASP A 303 -35.08 8.14 -14.74
C ASP A 303 -34.44 8.95 -15.86
N ARG A 304 -35.21 9.27 -16.91
CA ARG A 304 -34.70 9.93 -18.13
C ARG A 304 -34.01 11.26 -17.86
N SER A 305 -34.58 12.08 -17.01
CA SER A 305 -34.07 13.41 -16.71
C SER A 305 -32.80 13.37 -15.87
N THR A 306 -32.78 12.53 -14.85
CA THR A 306 -31.64 12.31 -13.98
C THR A 306 -30.46 11.67 -14.73
N ARG A 307 -30.76 10.67 -15.59
CA ARG A 307 -29.74 10.05 -16.46
C ARG A 307 -29.11 11.08 -17.40
N ALA A 308 -29.91 11.96 -18.02
CA ALA A 308 -29.39 13.00 -18.90
C ALA A 308 -28.43 13.94 -18.13
N ARG A 309 -28.81 14.39 -16.95
CA ARG A 309 -27.96 15.20 -16.08
C ARG A 309 -26.64 14.49 -15.68
N ILE A 310 -26.70 13.19 -15.33
CA ILE A 310 -25.50 12.41 -15.02
C ILE A 310 -24.54 12.41 -16.22
N ILE A 311 -25.04 12.20 -17.42
CA ILE A 311 -24.25 12.16 -18.66
C ILE A 311 -23.59 13.51 -18.94
N ASP A 312 -24.33 14.61 -18.81
CA ASP A 312 -23.79 15.96 -19.03
C ASP A 312 -22.68 16.31 -18.03
N GLU A 313 -22.86 15.93 -16.74
CA GLU A 313 -21.84 16.11 -15.71
C GLU A 313 -20.62 15.20 -15.96
N MET A 314 -20.79 13.97 -16.46
CA MET A 314 -19.69 13.08 -16.85
C MET A 314 -18.89 13.64 -18.04
N GLN A 315 -19.55 14.21 -19.06
CA GLN A 315 -18.86 14.86 -20.17
C GLN A 315 -18.06 16.07 -19.72
N THR A 316 -18.62 16.89 -18.84
CA THR A 316 -17.96 18.04 -18.25
C THR A 316 -16.73 17.61 -17.43
N LYS A 317 -16.87 16.57 -16.61
CA LYS A 317 -15.77 16.02 -15.82
C LYS A 317 -14.64 15.48 -16.69
N LEU A 318 -14.97 14.72 -17.74
CA LEU A 318 -13.99 14.17 -18.69
C LEU A 318 -13.15 15.29 -19.33
N SER A 319 -13.83 16.34 -19.82
CA SER A 319 -13.16 17.51 -20.39
C SER A 319 -12.32 18.26 -19.35
N GLY A 320 -12.84 18.39 -18.13
CA GLY A 320 -12.18 19.07 -17.00
C GLY A 320 -10.86 18.41 -16.56
N ILE A 321 -10.71 17.10 -16.74
CA ILE A 321 -9.45 16.38 -16.49
C ILE A 321 -8.53 16.30 -17.73
N GLY A 322 -8.86 17.02 -18.81
CA GLY A 322 -8.06 17.08 -20.04
C GLY A 322 -8.09 15.81 -20.90
N GLN A 323 -9.10 14.95 -20.73
CA GLN A 323 -9.29 13.74 -21.55
C GLN A 323 -10.30 13.99 -22.68
N LYS A 324 -10.09 13.31 -23.80
CA LYS A 324 -10.95 13.43 -24.99
C LYS A 324 -12.03 12.35 -25.04
N ASP A 325 -11.75 11.17 -24.50
CA ASP A 325 -12.58 9.97 -24.48
C ASP A 325 -12.14 9.06 -23.35
N TYR A 326 -12.78 7.91 -23.16
CA TYR A 326 -12.47 6.96 -22.08
C TYR A 326 -11.47 5.87 -22.48
N SER A 327 -10.64 6.09 -23.52
CA SER A 327 -9.54 5.17 -23.87
C SER A 327 -8.41 5.15 -22.82
N TYR A 328 -8.35 6.15 -21.93
CA TYR A 328 -7.44 6.20 -20.80
C TYR A 328 -7.83 5.28 -19.64
N ALA A 329 -9.05 4.72 -19.64
CA ALA A 329 -9.64 3.90 -18.60
C ALA A 329 -9.74 2.44 -19.06
N THR A 330 -8.97 1.53 -18.44
CA THR A 330 -8.91 0.10 -18.72
C THR A 330 -9.58 -0.68 -17.59
N VAL A 331 -10.40 -1.67 -17.90
CA VAL A 331 -11.02 -2.56 -16.91
C VAL A 331 -9.97 -3.49 -16.32
N ALA A 332 -9.78 -3.43 -15.01
CA ALA A 332 -8.90 -4.33 -14.25
C ALA A 332 -9.62 -5.59 -13.76
N GLY A 333 -10.92 -5.48 -13.53
CA GLY A 333 -11.75 -6.61 -13.14
C GLY A 333 -13.23 -6.25 -13.19
N PHE A 334 -13.99 -7.08 -13.90
CA PHE A 334 -15.44 -7.00 -14.00
C PHE A 334 -16.05 -8.40 -13.88
N GLU A 335 -16.48 -8.76 -12.68
CA GLU A 335 -16.96 -10.12 -12.39
C GLU A 335 -18.12 -10.59 -13.29
N PRO A 336 -19.10 -9.74 -13.62
CA PRO A 336 -20.20 -10.17 -14.49
C PRO A 336 -19.77 -10.57 -15.90
N ASP A 337 -18.63 -10.05 -16.39
CA ASP A 337 -18.10 -10.42 -17.72
C ASP A 337 -16.57 -10.21 -17.77
N ARG A 338 -15.82 -11.28 -17.48
CA ARG A 338 -14.35 -11.27 -17.49
C ARG A 338 -13.74 -11.03 -18.88
N SER A 339 -14.53 -11.12 -19.95
CA SER A 339 -14.05 -10.78 -21.30
C SER A 339 -13.69 -9.30 -21.45
N TYR A 340 -14.12 -8.45 -20.52
CA TYR A 340 -13.79 -7.03 -20.48
C TYR A 340 -12.45 -6.74 -19.80
N ASP A 341 -11.93 -7.67 -19.01
CA ASP A 341 -10.66 -7.49 -18.29
C ASP A 341 -9.52 -7.19 -19.29
N GLY A 342 -8.75 -6.15 -19.02
CA GLY A 342 -7.69 -5.66 -19.89
C GLY A 342 -8.14 -4.79 -21.09
N LYS A 343 -9.42 -4.56 -21.27
CA LYS A 343 -9.96 -3.70 -22.35
C LYS A 343 -10.27 -2.29 -21.84
N THR A 344 -10.08 -1.30 -22.71
CA THR A 344 -10.50 0.08 -22.40
C THR A 344 -12.02 0.22 -22.58
N ILE A 345 -12.62 1.21 -21.94
CA ILE A 345 -14.03 1.54 -22.10
C ILE A 345 -14.38 1.79 -23.58
N SER A 346 -13.51 2.48 -24.32
CA SER A 346 -13.70 2.71 -25.78
C SER A 346 -13.73 1.40 -26.57
N GLN A 347 -12.89 0.43 -26.23
CA GLN A 347 -12.89 -0.91 -26.86
C GLN A 347 -14.16 -1.69 -26.53
N ILE A 348 -14.61 -1.63 -25.27
CA ILE A 348 -15.84 -2.31 -24.84
C ILE A 348 -17.06 -1.70 -25.54
N ALA A 349 -17.15 -0.37 -25.62
CA ALA A 349 -18.21 0.32 -26.37
C ALA A 349 -18.26 -0.14 -27.83
N ALA A 350 -17.11 -0.30 -28.49
CA ALA A 350 -17.02 -0.81 -29.87
C ALA A 350 -17.47 -2.28 -29.98
N ILE A 351 -17.09 -3.15 -29.01
CA ILE A 351 -17.53 -4.55 -28.93
C ILE A 351 -19.06 -4.62 -28.77
N GLN A 352 -19.66 -3.72 -28.02
CA GLN A 352 -21.10 -3.59 -27.83
C GLN A 352 -21.83 -2.98 -29.04
N GLY A 353 -21.12 -2.61 -30.11
CA GLY A 353 -21.71 -1.97 -31.29
C GLY A 353 -22.21 -0.54 -31.08
N LYS A 354 -21.74 0.13 -30.01
CA LYS A 354 -22.14 1.51 -29.71
C LYS A 354 -21.43 2.50 -30.63
N PRO A 355 -22.01 3.70 -30.83
CA PRO A 355 -21.37 4.77 -31.60
C PRO A 355 -20.01 5.14 -31.04
N LYS A 356 -19.01 5.41 -31.88
CA LYS A 356 -17.67 5.90 -31.50
C LYS A 356 -17.74 7.37 -31.08
N THR A 357 -18.40 7.62 -29.97
CA THR A 357 -18.59 8.95 -29.36
C THR A 357 -18.43 8.83 -27.86
N VAL A 358 -18.08 9.91 -27.20
CA VAL A 358 -18.05 10.00 -25.72
C VAL A 358 -19.39 9.55 -25.12
N ARG A 359 -20.51 9.84 -25.78
CA ARG A 359 -21.83 9.39 -25.34
C ARG A 359 -21.96 7.87 -25.33
N GLY A 360 -21.51 7.19 -26.40
CA GLY A 360 -21.52 5.73 -26.46
C GLY A 360 -20.65 5.06 -25.39
N GLU A 361 -19.50 5.66 -25.07
CA GLU A 361 -18.63 5.22 -23.99
C GLU A 361 -19.26 5.45 -22.61
N ILE A 362 -19.91 6.59 -22.37
CA ILE A 362 -20.65 6.84 -21.13
C ILE A 362 -21.80 5.83 -20.98
N ASP A 363 -22.55 5.54 -22.03
CA ASP A 363 -23.60 4.51 -21.96
C ASP A 363 -23.03 3.13 -21.58
N THR A 364 -21.82 2.78 -22.04
CA THR A 364 -21.09 1.58 -21.59
C THR A 364 -20.75 1.65 -20.10
N ILE A 365 -20.23 2.77 -19.62
CA ILE A 365 -19.91 2.99 -18.19
C ILE A 365 -21.16 2.78 -17.33
N LEU A 366 -22.27 3.40 -17.70
CA LEU A 366 -23.51 3.32 -16.94
C LEU A 366 -24.09 1.90 -16.89
N GLU A 367 -23.95 1.10 -17.95
CA GLU A 367 -24.31 -0.32 -17.97
C GLU A 367 -23.42 -1.17 -17.04
N ILE A 368 -22.12 -0.88 -16.99
CA ILE A 368 -21.19 -1.55 -16.05
C ILE A 368 -21.52 -1.16 -14.61
N ILE A 369 -21.84 0.11 -14.35
CA ILE A 369 -22.25 0.59 -13.02
C ILE A 369 -23.59 -0.06 -12.58
N ASP A 370 -24.55 -0.20 -13.47
CA ASP A 370 -25.83 -0.88 -13.18
C ASP A 370 -25.61 -2.35 -12.75
N LYS A 371 -24.59 -3.00 -13.26
CA LYS A 371 -24.18 -4.36 -12.89
C LYS A 371 -23.25 -4.45 -11.67
N GLY A 372 -23.03 -3.36 -10.92
CA GLY A 372 -22.21 -3.31 -9.70
C GLY A 372 -20.88 -2.58 -9.84
N GLY A 373 -20.54 -2.11 -11.04
CA GLY A 373 -19.28 -1.41 -11.32
C GLY A 373 -18.12 -2.34 -11.63
N ALA A 374 -16.95 -1.75 -11.87
CA ALA A 374 -15.71 -2.46 -12.19
C ALA A 374 -14.53 -1.82 -11.49
N GLN A 375 -13.48 -2.61 -11.25
CA GLN A 375 -12.16 -2.09 -10.90
C GLN A 375 -11.43 -1.67 -12.18
N MET A 376 -10.75 -0.53 -12.13
CA MET A 376 -10.17 0.10 -13.32
C MET A 376 -8.68 0.41 -13.13
N VAL A 377 -7.98 0.59 -14.26
CA VAL A 377 -6.66 1.24 -14.36
C VAL A 377 -6.81 2.48 -15.24
N TYR A 378 -6.33 3.62 -14.76
CA TYR A 378 -6.43 4.91 -15.45
C TYR A 378 -5.05 5.48 -15.78
N HIS A 379 -4.79 5.89 -17.01
CA HIS A 379 -3.59 6.66 -17.35
C HIS A 379 -3.82 8.12 -16.92
N SER A 380 -3.37 8.46 -15.73
CA SER A 380 -3.78 9.66 -15.01
C SER A 380 -2.63 10.57 -14.55
N MET A 381 -1.36 10.17 -14.72
CA MET A 381 -0.21 10.93 -14.25
C MET A 381 0.83 11.17 -15.34
N GLY A 382 1.50 12.32 -15.29
CA GLY A 382 2.68 12.61 -16.11
C GLY A 382 3.95 11.99 -15.50
N GLU A 383 4.79 11.36 -16.30
CA GLU A 383 6.05 10.73 -15.84
C GLU A 383 6.99 11.75 -15.16
N GLU A 384 6.99 13.02 -15.63
CA GLU A 384 7.78 14.10 -15.03
C GLU A 384 7.37 14.37 -13.57
N ASP A 385 6.06 14.37 -13.28
CA ASP A 385 5.57 14.53 -11.90
C ASP A 385 5.92 13.32 -11.05
N VAL A 386 5.80 12.10 -11.59
CA VAL A 386 6.21 10.87 -10.89
C VAL A 386 7.67 10.95 -10.47
N GLU A 387 8.58 11.34 -11.37
CA GLU A 387 10.01 11.48 -11.04
C GLU A 387 10.29 12.63 -10.07
N ARG A 388 9.59 13.75 -10.18
CA ARG A 388 9.78 14.91 -9.28
C ARG A 388 9.34 14.57 -7.85
N ILE A 389 8.19 13.94 -7.68
CA ILE A 389 7.70 13.48 -6.38
C ILE A 389 8.64 12.42 -5.82
N MET A 390 9.16 11.53 -6.66
CA MET A 390 10.12 10.51 -6.26
C MET A 390 11.44 11.12 -5.75
N ARG A 391 11.89 12.26 -6.27
CA ARG A 391 13.09 12.97 -5.76
C ARG A 391 12.85 13.66 -4.41
N TYR A 392 11.60 13.85 -4.01
CA TYR A 392 11.30 14.50 -2.74
C TYR A 392 11.69 13.61 -1.55
N PRO A 393 12.55 14.09 -0.59
CA PRO A 393 13.16 13.23 0.42
C PRO A 393 12.19 12.55 1.39
N ASN A 394 10.99 13.10 1.54
CA ASN A 394 9.94 12.58 2.42
C ASN A 394 8.84 11.83 1.66
N THR A 395 9.20 11.23 0.52
CA THR A 395 8.33 10.30 -0.22
C THR A 395 8.64 8.87 0.23
N ALA A 396 7.70 8.18 0.86
CA ALA A 396 7.72 6.74 1.06
C ALA A 396 7.30 6.02 -0.24
N PHE A 397 7.89 4.86 -0.53
CA PHE A 397 7.40 4.03 -1.62
C PHE A 397 6.36 3.06 -1.09
N ALA A 398 5.22 3.01 -1.78
CA ALA A 398 4.10 2.16 -1.44
C ALA A 398 3.40 1.70 -2.72
N SER A 399 2.74 0.54 -2.69
CA SER A 399 2.15 -0.02 -3.90
C SER A 399 0.78 0.55 -4.25
N ASP A 400 0.00 0.95 -3.24
CA ASP A 400 -1.45 1.18 -3.40
C ASP A 400 -2.13 -0.05 -4.06
N GLY A 401 -1.54 -1.21 -3.80
CA GLY A 401 -1.93 -2.51 -4.36
C GLY A 401 -2.71 -3.36 -3.36
N GLY A 402 -2.92 -4.63 -3.72
CA GLY A 402 -3.53 -5.63 -2.84
C GLY A 402 -2.87 -6.99 -3.02
N ILE A 403 -3.11 -7.90 -2.09
CA ILE A 403 -2.80 -9.31 -2.30
C ILE A 403 -3.63 -9.82 -3.49
N ARG A 404 -3.01 -10.55 -4.41
CA ARG A 404 -3.64 -10.97 -5.65
C ARG A 404 -3.68 -12.49 -5.76
N GLU A 405 -4.85 -12.99 -6.13
CA GLU A 405 -4.99 -14.33 -6.65
C GLU A 405 -4.41 -14.36 -8.07
N PHE A 406 -3.34 -15.17 -8.26
CA PHE A 406 -2.61 -15.17 -9.51
C PHE A 406 -3.48 -15.65 -10.68
N GLY A 407 -3.47 -14.91 -11.79
CA GLY A 407 -4.25 -15.22 -12.99
C GLY A 407 -5.70 -14.70 -12.97
N ILE A 408 -6.16 -14.05 -11.89
CA ILE A 408 -7.52 -13.51 -11.81
C ILE A 408 -7.57 -12.01 -12.12
N GLY A 409 -8.38 -11.63 -13.11
CA GLY A 409 -8.52 -10.24 -13.55
C GLY A 409 -7.32 -9.75 -14.36
N HIS A 410 -7.23 -8.43 -14.51
CA HIS A 410 -6.12 -7.74 -15.16
C HIS A 410 -5.63 -6.58 -14.27
N PRO A 411 -5.08 -6.91 -13.07
CA PRO A 411 -4.76 -5.91 -12.05
C PRO A 411 -3.66 -4.94 -12.52
N HIS A 412 -3.56 -3.81 -11.85
CA HIS A 412 -2.43 -2.91 -12.02
C HIS A 412 -1.12 -3.60 -11.63
N PRO A 413 -0.03 -3.51 -12.43
CA PRO A 413 1.26 -4.16 -12.15
C PRO A 413 1.91 -3.73 -10.82
N ARG A 414 1.50 -2.59 -10.24
CA ARG A 414 1.96 -2.13 -8.93
C ARG A 414 1.73 -3.13 -7.79
N SER A 415 0.75 -4.02 -7.92
CA SER A 415 0.51 -5.10 -6.95
C SER A 415 1.61 -6.16 -6.95
N TYR A 416 2.50 -6.19 -7.96
CA TYR A 416 3.53 -7.22 -8.11
C TYR A 416 4.96 -6.68 -8.04
N GLY A 417 5.24 -5.48 -8.55
CA GLY A 417 6.60 -5.05 -8.80
C GLY A 417 6.94 -3.62 -8.38
N THR A 418 6.25 -3.05 -7.40
CA THR A 418 6.49 -1.67 -6.97
C THR A 418 7.92 -1.45 -6.49
N ASN A 419 8.41 -2.27 -5.57
CA ASN A 419 9.74 -2.08 -4.99
C ASN A 419 10.85 -2.48 -5.99
N ALA A 420 10.67 -3.60 -6.68
CA ALA A 420 11.60 -3.99 -7.75
C ALA A 420 11.73 -2.90 -8.82
N ARG A 421 10.63 -2.25 -9.22
CA ARG A 421 10.63 -1.16 -10.19
C ARG A 421 11.39 0.07 -9.69
N VAL A 422 11.25 0.45 -8.43
CA VAL A 422 12.05 1.52 -7.85
C VAL A 422 13.54 1.19 -7.96
N LEU A 423 13.94 -0.02 -7.56
CA LEU A 423 15.34 -0.45 -7.57
C LEU A 423 15.90 -0.60 -9.00
N ALA A 424 15.16 -1.23 -9.91
CA ALA A 424 15.60 -1.45 -11.28
C ALA A 424 15.57 -0.14 -12.09
N ARG A 425 14.39 0.46 -12.25
CA ARG A 425 14.19 1.58 -13.16
C ARG A 425 14.73 2.90 -12.60
N PHE A 426 14.44 3.24 -11.34
CA PHE A 426 14.71 4.58 -10.82
C PHE A 426 16.04 4.70 -10.06
N VAL A 427 16.57 3.59 -9.53
CA VAL A 427 17.93 3.56 -8.98
C VAL A 427 18.92 3.20 -10.07
N ARG A 428 18.84 1.98 -10.65
CA ARG A 428 19.87 1.43 -11.55
C ARG A 428 19.87 2.08 -12.94
N GLU A 429 18.71 2.24 -13.58
CA GLU A 429 18.66 2.69 -14.98
C GLU A 429 18.62 4.20 -15.11
N LYS A 430 17.73 4.88 -14.37
CA LYS A 430 17.52 6.33 -14.48
C LYS A 430 18.37 7.16 -13.51
N ASN A 431 18.98 6.57 -12.49
CA ASN A 431 19.77 7.27 -11.46
C ASN A 431 18.99 8.44 -10.79
N VAL A 432 17.68 8.25 -10.57
CA VAL A 432 16.83 9.24 -9.91
C VAL A 432 17.12 9.29 -8.41
N LEU A 433 17.50 8.13 -7.83
CA LEU A 433 17.78 7.92 -6.41
C LEU A 433 19.08 7.14 -6.24
N THR A 434 19.73 7.30 -5.07
CA THR A 434 20.73 6.34 -4.61
C THR A 434 20.05 5.08 -4.06
N LEU A 435 20.77 3.96 -4.04
CA LEU A 435 20.25 2.71 -3.50
C LEU A 435 19.91 2.85 -2.00
N GLU A 436 20.80 3.49 -1.24
CA GLU A 436 20.65 3.70 0.20
C GLU A 436 19.41 4.57 0.53
N ASP A 437 19.16 5.62 -0.27
CA ASP A 437 17.97 6.47 -0.06
C ASP A 437 16.69 5.74 -0.46
N ALA A 438 16.71 4.94 -1.54
CA ALA A 438 15.58 4.10 -1.91
C ALA A 438 15.22 3.10 -0.79
N ILE A 439 16.21 2.40 -0.23
CA ILE A 439 16.02 1.47 0.89
C ILE A 439 15.47 2.22 2.12
N ARG A 440 16.01 3.39 2.48
CA ARG A 440 15.48 4.21 3.58
C ARG A 440 13.99 4.52 3.41
N ARG A 441 13.57 4.85 2.19
CA ARG A 441 12.18 5.21 1.87
C ARG A 441 11.24 4.01 1.79
N MET A 442 11.77 2.80 1.62
CA MET A 442 11.03 1.54 1.67
C MET A 442 11.01 0.93 3.08
N THR A 443 11.78 1.45 4.04
CA THR A 443 12.00 0.79 5.35
C THR A 443 11.85 1.76 6.53
N SER A 444 12.88 2.54 6.87
CA SER A 444 12.88 3.34 8.08
C SER A 444 11.97 4.58 8.01
N LEU A 445 11.79 5.17 6.83
CA LEU A 445 10.84 6.30 6.66
C LEU A 445 9.41 5.84 6.98
N PRO A 446 8.85 4.80 6.31
CA PRO A 446 7.54 4.27 6.67
C PRO A 446 7.46 3.77 8.11
N ALA A 447 8.49 3.06 8.62
CA ALA A 447 8.50 2.58 10.00
C ALA A 447 8.33 3.72 11.02
N ARG A 448 9.05 4.83 10.84
CA ARG A 448 8.94 5.99 11.73
C ARG A 448 7.59 6.68 11.62
N THR A 449 7.07 6.84 10.40
CA THR A 449 5.79 7.49 10.15
C THR A 449 4.64 6.76 10.85
N PHE A 450 4.67 5.42 10.84
CA PHE A 450 3.63 4.57 11.43
C PHE A 450 3.95 4.06 12.84
N GLY A 451 5.00 4.56 13.47
CA GLY A 451 5.36 4.18 14.84
C GLY A 451 5.80 2.72 15.02
N LEU A 452 6.32 2.09 13.96
CA LEU A 452 6.79 0.69 13.98
C LEU A 452 8.20 0.62 14.62
N LYS A 453 8.29 0.65 15.92
CA LYS A 453 9.54 0.83 16.68
C LYS A 453 10.57 -0.28 16.51
N GLU A 454 10.11 -1.50 16.20
CA GLU A 454 10.98 -2.69 16.15
C GLU A 454 11.37 -3.10 14.72
N ARG A 455 11.09 -2.27 13.69
CA ARG A 455 11.25 -2.61 12.27
C ARG A 455 11.89 -1.49 11.47
N GLY A 456 12.32 -1.79 10.23
CA GLY A 456 12.83 -0.81 9.29
C GLY A 456 14.33 -0.53 9.38
N PHE A 457 15.06 -1.26 10.26
CA PHE A 457 16.52 -1.15 10.39
C PHE A 457 17.18 -2.52 10.53
N VAL A 458 18.42 -2.65 9.98
CA VAL A 458 19.33 -3.76 10.31
C VAL A 458 20.15 -3.36 11.53
N ARG A 459 19.62 -3.65 12.72
CA ARG A 459 20.22 -3.29 14.01
C ARG A 459 19.87 -4.35 15.05
N ALA A 460 20.76 -4.55 16.03
CA ALA A 460 20.47 -5.43 17.16
C ALA A 460 19.13 -5.09 17.82
N ASP A 461 18.46 -6.11 18.33
CA ASP A 461 17.14 -6.10 18.96
C ASP A 461 15.95 -5.78 18.04
N MET A 462 16.17 -5.45 16.76
CA MET A 462 15.08 -5.32 15.79
C MET A 462 14.53 -6.67 15.36
N ALA A 463 13.27 -6.72 14.96
CA ALA A 463 12.69 -7.89 14.31
C ALA A 463 13.51 -8.27 13.07
N ALA A 464 13.81 -9.54 12.91
CA ALA A 464 14.58 -10.01 11.78
C ALA A 464 13.70 -10.12 10.52
N ASP A 465 13.24 -8.96 10.04
CA ASP A 465 12.63 -8.77 8.74
C ASP A 465 13.69 -8.25 7.80
N LEU A 466 14.16 -9.09 6.89
CA LEU A 466 15.34 -8.80 6.07
C LEU A 466 15.12 -9.24 4.62
N VAL A 467 15.81 -8.55 3.71
CA VAL A 467 15.87 -8.93 2.29
C VAL A 467 17.32 -8.98 1.83
N LEU A 468 17.68 -10.07 1.16
CA LEU A 468 19.00 -10.28 0.53
C LEU A 468 18.83 -10.32 -0.97
N PHE A 469 19.54 -9.45 -1.70
CA PHE A 469 19.38 -9.31 -3.16
C PHE A 469 20.65 -8.78 -3.83
N ASP A 470 20.76 -9.03 -5.14
CA ASP A 470 21.73 -8.37 -6.00
C ASP A 470 21.05 -7.19 -6.74
N PRO A 471 21.44 -5.92 -6.48
CA PRO A 471 20.84 -4.76 -7.14
C PRO A 471 20.97 -4.79 -8.67
N ALA A 472 21.94 -5.53 -9.22
CA ALA A 472 22.09 -5.68 -10.66
C ALA A 472 21.03 -6.60 -11.28
N LEU A 473 20.45 -7.51 -10.49
CA LEU A 473 19.52 -8.55 -10.94
C LEU A 473 18.06 -8.29 -10.59
N VAL A 474 17.78 -7.33 -9.70
CA VAL A 474 16.39 -7.00 -9.36
C VAL A 474 15.66 -6.45 -10.57
N GLU A 475 14.46 -7.00 -10.84
CA GLU A 475 13.65 -6.62 -12.00
C GLU A 475 12.15 -6.75 -11.70
N ASP A 476 11.36 -5.72 -12.08
CA ASP A 476 9.91 -5.78 -12.15
C ASP A 476 9.50 -6.40 -13.49
N LYS A 477 8.87 -7.56 -13.45
CA LYS A 477 8.41 -8.27 -14.66
C LYS A 477 6.99 -7.89 -15.05
N ALA A 478 6.18 -7.45 -14.08
CA ALA A 478 4.78 -7.11 -14.30
C ALA A 478 4.63 -5.86 -15.18
N THR A 479 3.81 -5.96 -16.22
CA THR A 479 3.50 -4.86 -17.13
C THR A 479 2.00 -4.61 -17.21
N PHE A 480 1.57 -3.47 -17.77
CA PHE A 480 0.14 -3.23 -18.02
C PHE A 480 -0.48 -4.20 -19.02
N ALA A 481 0.30 -4.81 -19.90
CA ALA A 481 -0.17 -5.82 -20.84
C ALA A 481 -0.19 -7.24 -20.24
N ALA A 482 0.71 -7.53 -19.32
CA ALA A 482 0.86 -8.82 -18.67
C ALA A 482 1.16 -8.61 -17.18
N PRO A 483 0.13 -8.31 -16.36
CA PRO A 483 0.33 -7.89 -14.97
C PRO A 483 0.67 -9.04 -14.00
N HIS A 484 0.28 -10.28 -14.32
CA HIS A 484 0.50 -11.44 -13.46
C HIS A 484 1.92 -11.99 -13.62
N GLN A 485 2.91 -11.27 -13.12
CA GLN A 485 4.31 -11.67 -13.11
C GLN A 485 4.94 -11.21 -11.80
N TYR A 486 5.62 -12.12 -11.11
CA TYR A 486 6.35 -11.82 -9.88
C TYR A 486 7.67 -11.10 -10.18
N SER A 487 8.12 -10.27 -9.27
CA SER A 487 9.45 -9.67 -9.28
C SER A 487 10.55 -10.73 -9.19
N GLN A 488 11.74 -10.40 -9.69
CA GLN A 488 12.93 -11.26 -9.67
C GLN A 488 14.10 -10.56 -8.98
N GLY A 489 15.09 -11.36 -8.55
CA GLY A 489 16.35 -10.86 -8.00
C GLY A 489 16.39 -10.70 -6.48
N PHE A 490 15.30 -11.04 -5.76
CA PHE A 490 15.30 -11.16 -4.31
C PHE A 490 15.61 -12.61 -3.92
N ASP A 491 16.87 -12.88 -3.51
CA ASP A 491 17.33 -14.24 -3.23
C ASP A 491 16.75 -14.81 -1.94
N PHE A 492 16.72 -14.00 -0.88
CA PHE A 492 16.10 -14.36 0.39
C PHE A 492 15.23 -13.22 0.90
N VAL A 493 14.07 -13.59 1.41
CA VAL A 493 13.20 -12.71 2.22
C VAL A 493 12.97 -13.42 3.55
N ILE A 494 13.28 -12.76 4.63
CA ILE A 494 13.17 -13.27 6.00
C ILE A 494 12.10 -12.44 6.71
N VAL A 495 11.11 -13.12 7.29
CA VAL A 495 10.01 -12.50 8.04
C VAL A 495 10.07 -13.03 9.48
N ASN A 496 10.20 -12.13 10.45
CA ASN A 496 10.32 -12.49 11.88
C ASN A 496 11.33 -13.63 12.11
N GLY A 497 12.50 -13.57 11.43
CA GLY A 497 13.59 -14.53 11.57
C GLY A 497 13.35 -15.88 10.89
N LYS A 498 12.35 -16.01 10.03
CA LYS A 498 12.10 -17.23 9.25
C LYS A 498 12.19 -16.93 7.76
N ILE A 499 12.77 -17.87 6.99
CA ILE A 499 13.00 -17.73 5.55
C ILE A 499 11.66 -17.93 4.81
N ALA A 500 11.05 -16.85 4.34
CA ALA A 500 9.82 -16.87 3.56
C ALA A 500 10.09 -17.02 2.05
N VAL A 501 11.23 -16.50 1.56
CA VAL A 501 11.72 -16.71 0.19
C VAL A 501 13.15 -17.22 0.26
N GLU A 502 13.46 -18.28 -0.50
CA GLU A 502 14.79 -18.86 -0.64
C GLU A 502 15.10 -19.12 -2.11
N ASN A 503 16.25 -18.63 -2.60
CA ASN A 503 16.66 -18.73 -4.01
C ASN A 503 15.57 -18.20 -4.96
N SER A 504 15.00 -17.04 -4.64
CA SER A 504 13.93 -16.36 -5.38
C SER A 504 12.63 -17.19 -5.52
N LYS A 505 12.39 -18.14 -4.63
CA LYS A 505 11.16 -18.95 -4.59
C LYS A 505 10.49 -18.87 -3.21
N PRO A 506 9.17 -18.77 -3.16
CA PRO A 506 8.46 -18.77 -1.88
C PRO A 506 8.61 -20.15 -1.21
N THR A 507 8.76 -20.12 0.10
CA THR A 507 8.70 -21.34 0.95
C THR A 507 7.29 -21.54 1.51
N ASP A 508 7.08 -22.64 2.22
CA ASP A 508 5.79 -22.87 2.93
C ASP A 508 5.73 -22.17 4.30
N ILE A 509 6.79 -21.45 4.67
CA ILE A 509 6.87 -20.75 5.96
C ILE A 509 5.91 -19.54 5.96
N ARG A 510 5.14 -19.45 7.03
CA ARG A 510 4.20 -18.36 7.30
C ARG A 510 4.50 -17.80 8.68
N ALA A 511 5.38 -16.80 8.71
CA ALA A 511 5.89 -16.21 9.95
C ALA A 511 5.38 -14.79 10.19
N GLY A 512 4.49 -14.30 9.32
CA GLY A 512 3.86 -12.99 9.47
C GLY A 512 2.99 -12.89 10.71
N LYS A 513 2.87 -11.70 11.25
CA LYS A 513 2.10 -11.37 12.47
C LYS A 513 1.27 -10.12 12.23
N VAL A 514 0.22 -9.96 13.02
CA VAL A 514 -0.45 -8.66 13.13
C VAL A 514 0.47 -7.69 13.87
N VAL A 515 0.69 -6.54 13.25
CA VAL A 515 1.48 -5.43 13.83
C VAL A 515 0.50 -4.41 14.40
N ARG A 516 0.63 -4.10 15.68
CA ARG A 516 -0.23 -3.17 16.40
C ARG A 516 0.56 -1.92 16.80
N LEU A 517 -0.12 -0.80 16.91
CA LEU A 517 0.44 0.42 17.52
C LEU A 517 0.82 0.12 18.98
N GLN A 518 2.04 0.56 19.38
CA GLN A 518 2.65 0.29 20.70
C GLN A 518 2.72 1.57 21.55
#